data_c1fb2e977c597ce9533c3bf9a82a1a6a
#
_entry.id   c1fb2e977c597ce9533c3bf9a82a1a6a
#
_cell.length_a   1.000
_cell.length_b   1.000
_cell.length_c   1.000
_cell.angle_alpha   90.00
_cell.angle_beta   90.00
_cell.angle_gamma   90.00
#
_symmetry.space_group_name_H-M   'P 1'
#
loop_
_entity.id
_entity.type
_entity.pdbx_description
1 polymer ?
#
loop_
_entity_poly.entity_id
_entity_poly.type
_entity_poly.pdbx_seq_one_letter_code
_entity_poly.pdbx_strand_id
1 'polypeptide(L)'
;EQIRTKVRELGQQLGRDYAATELTLVSVLKGSLPFMADLMRAIEVPVQIDLMEVSSYGGTSTETSGLVRILKDLSSSIAGRDVLIVEDIIDTGLTLNYLLRYLRGKNPRSLRICALLDKPARRLVEIKIDYLGFTIPDQFVVGYGLDYGEFYRNLPFIGVLRPEVYERR
;
A
#
# COMPACT_ATOMS: atom_id res chain seq x y z
N GLU A 1 5.27 -13.44 13.21
CA GLU A 1 4.59 -12.93 14.42
C GLU A 1 4.54 -11.40 14.41
N GLN A 2 5.66 -10.68 14.18
CA GLN A 2 5.72 -9.21 14.16
C GLN A 2 4.66 -8.56 13.25
N ILE A 3 4.51 -9.05 12.01
CA ILE A 3 3.51 -8.54 11.05
C ILE A 3 2.11 -8.71 11.64
N ARG A 4 1.78 -9.89 12.15
CA ARG A 4 0.44 -10.18 12.72
C ARG A 4 0.11 -9.26 13.90
N THR A 5 1.08 -9.03 14.79
CA THR A 5 0.91 -8.12 15.93
C THR A 5 0.67 -6.69 15.44
N LYS A 6 1.49 -6.21 14.47
CA LYS A 6 1.36 -4.87 13.92
C LYS A 6 0.03 -4.66 13.19
N VAL A 7 -0.41 -5.63 12.39
CA VAL A 7 -1.70 -5.59 11.70
C VAL A 7 -2.86 -5.48 12.71
N ARG A 8 -2.79 -6.23 13.83
CA ARG A 8 -3.79 -6.13 14.90
C ARG A 8 -3.81 -4.75 15.55
N GLU A 9 -2.63 -4.19 15.87
CA GLU A 9 -2.51 -2.83 16.42
C GLU A 9 -3.12 -1.78 15.49
N LEU A 10 -2.79 -1.83 14.19
CA LEU A 10 -3.34 -0.95 13.17
C LEU A 10 -4.85 -1.11 13.03
N GLY A 11 -5.35 -2.36 13.01
CA GLY A 11 -6.78 -2.64 12.94
C GLY A 11 -7.56 -2.07 14.12
N GLN A 12 -7.04 -2.23 15.34
CA GLN A 12 -7.64 -1.66 16.54
C GLN A 12 -7.63 -0.12 16.53
N GLN A 13 -6.54 0.49 16.07
CA GLN A 13 -6.46 1.94 15.92
C GLN A 13 -7.51 2.45 14.91
N LEU A 14 -7.57 1.82 13.74
CA LEU A 14 -8.56 2.15 12.70
C LEU A 14 -9.99 1.95 13.20
N GLY A 15 -10.28 0.87 13.93
CA GLY A 15 -11.59 0.64 14.54
C GLY A 15 -12.03 1.75 15.48
N ARG A 16 -11.10 2.30 16.29
CA ARG A 16 -11.38 3.46 17.14
C ARG A 16 -11.59 4.75 16.36
N ASP A 17 -10.68 5.01 15.40
CA ASP A 17 -10.66 6.28 14.65
C ASP A 17 -11.87 6.43 13.71
N TYR A 18 -12.45 5.31 13.28
CA TYR A 18 -13.58 5.27 12.36
C TYR A 18 -14.86 4.67 12.96
N ALA A 19 -14.96 4.59 14.29
CA ALA A 19 -16.10 3.97 14.99
C ALA A 19 -17.47 4.56 14.63
N ALA A 20 -17.53 5.83 14.24
CA ALA A 20 -18.78 6.54 13.92
C ALA A 20 -18.95 6.82 12.42
N THR A 21 -18.14 6.23 11.55
CA THR A 21 -18.14 6.54 10.11
C THR A 21 -18.03 5.28 9.25
N GLU A 22 -18.44 5.39 7.99
CA GLU A 22 -18.23 4.35 7.00
C GLU A 22 -16.84 4.50 6.39
N LEU A 23 -15.99 3.49 6.58
CA LEU A 23 -14.64 3.46 6.04
C LEU A 23 -14.58 2.62 4.76
N THR A 24 -14.02 3.20 3.70
CA THR A 24 -13.67 2.47 2.48
C THR A 24 -12.17 2.26 2.42
N LEU A 25 -11.73 1.01 2.41
CA LEU A 25 -10.34 0.62 2.19
C LEU A 25 -10.09 0.50 0.68
N VAL A 26 -9.09 1.18 0.19
CA VAL A 26 -8.65 1.10 -1.22
C VAL A 26 -7.23 0.58 -1.26
N SER A 27 -7.01 -0.50 -1.98
CA SER A 27 -5.70 -1.14 -2.10
C SER A 27 -5.27 -1.20 -3.57
N VAL A 28 -3.96 -1.09 -3.80
CA VAL A 28 -3.38 -1.17 -5.14
C VAL A 28 -2.78 -2.56 -5.34
N LEU A 29 -3.29 -3.26 -6.34
CA LEU A 29 -2.81 -4.60 -6.69
C LEU A 29 -1.40 -4.55 -7.29
N LYS A 30 -0.56 -5.60 -7.09
CA LYS A 30 -0.87 -6.89 -6.42
C LYS A 30 -0.27 -6.98 -5.01
N GLY A 31 0.81 -6.22 -4.74
CA GLY A 31 1.67 -6.37 -3.55
C GLY A 31 0.92 -6.21 -2.23
N SER A 32 0.02 -5.25 -2.18
CA SER A 32 -0.75 -4.92 -0.97
C SER A 32 -1.83 -5.96 -0.59
N LEU A 33 -2.10 -6.95 -1.46
CA LEU A 33 -3.21 -7.89 -1.26
C LEU A 33 -3.17 -8.67 0.08
N PRO A 34 -2.05 -9.28 0.51
CA PRO A 34 -2.00 -9.96 1.80
C PRO A 34 -2.21 -9.02 2.98
N PHE A 35 -1.59 -7.84 2.95
CA PHE A 35 -1.75 -6.84 4.00
C PHE A 35 -3.20 -6.34 4.09
N MET A 36 -3.83 -6.03 2.95
CA MET A 36 -5.24 -5.64 2.88
C MET A 36 -6.15 -6.72 3.47
N ALA A 37 -5.94 -7.98 3.08
CA ALA A 37 -6.74 -9.10 3.56
C ALA A 37 -6.62 -9.31 5.08
N ASP A 38 -5.44 -9.14 5.65
CA ASP A 38 -5.25 -9.26 7.08
C ASP A 38 -5.75 -8.03 7.85
N LEU A 39 -5.51 -6.82 7.31
CA LEU A 39 -5.93 -5.56 7.94
C LEU A 39 -7.46 -5.45 8.03
N MET A 40 -8.19 -5.74 6.94
CA MET A 40 -9.65 -5.64 6.94
C MET A 40 -10.30 -6.57 7.97
N ARG A 41 -9.69 -7.73 8.24
CA ARG A 41 -10.16 -8.68 9.26
C ARG A 41 -9.80 -8.28 10.70
N ALA A 42 -8.79 -7.40 10.85
CA ALA A 42 -8.38 -6.88 12.14
C ALA A 42 -9.14 -5.61 12.56
N ILE A 43 -9.90 -4.99 11.64
CA ILE A 43 -10.74 -3.83 11.93
C ILE A 43 -12.10 -4.32 12.44
N GLU A 44 -12.50 -3.86 13.64
CA GLU A 44 -13.72 -4.33 14.30
C GLU A 44 -14.99 -3.57 13.88
N VAL A 45 -14.88 -2.54 13.04
CA VAL A 45 -16.03 -1.82 12.47
C VAL A 45 -16.30 -2.29 11.03
N PRO A 46 -17.54 -2.18 10.52
CA PRO A 46 -17.84 -2.51 9.13
C PRO A 46 -17.02 -1.64 8.17
N VAL A 47 -16.39 -2.27 7.19
CA VAL A 47 -15.61 -1.60 6.15
C VAL A 47 -16.07 -2.03 4.77
N GLN A 48 -15.97 -1.12 3.81
CA GLN A 48 -16.07 -1.45 2.39
C GLN A 48 -14.65 -1.59 1.83
N ILE A 49 -14.49 -2.41 0.80
CA ILE A 49 -13.21 -2.58 0.12
C ILE A 49 -13.35 -2.31 -1.37
N ASP A 50 -12.34 -1.70 -1.97
CA ASP A 50 -12.18 -1.59 -3.41
C ASP A 50 -10.72 -1.77 -3.79
N LEU A 51 -10.47 -2.23 -5.00
CA LEU A 51 -9.15 -2.56 -5.50
C LEU A 51 -8.88 -1.78 -6.77
N MET A 52 -7.71 -1.17 -6.85
CA MET A 52 -7.20 -0.52 -8.05
C MET A 52 -6.04 -1.33 -8.63
N GLU A 53 -5.80 -1.18 -9.91
CA GLU A 53 -4.61 -1.69 -10.55
C GLU A 53 -3.95 -0.57 -11.35
N VAL A 54 -2.65 -0.40 -11.16
CA VAL A 54 -1.86 0.59 -11.87
C VAL A 54 -0.61 -0.04 -12.46
N SER A 55 -0.17 0.47 -13.59
CA SER A 55 1.15 0.17 -14.14
C SER A 55 2.01 1.42 -14.14
N SER A 56 3.27 1.32 -13.72
CA SER A 56 4.28 2.33 -13.98
C SER A 56 4.77 2.16 -15.42
N TYR A 57 4.68 3.21 -16.22
CA TYR A 57 5.23 3.19 -17.57
C TYR A 57 6.74 3.44 -17.50
N GLY A 58 7.51 2.42 -17.83
CA GLY A 58 8.97 2.43 -17.85
C GLY A 58 9.47 1.00 -17.67
N GLY A 59 9.87 0.37 -18.81
CA GLY A 59 10.32 -1.02 -18.84
C GLY A 59 11.44 -1.32 -17.83
N THR A 60 11.87 -2.52 -17.75
CA THR A 60 12.92 -3.20 -16.97
C THR A 60 14.07 -2.38 -16.32
N SER A 61 14.03 -1.06 -16.33
CA SER A 61 14.98 -0.15 -15.70
C SER A 61 14.42 0.37 -14.38
N THR A 62 15.28 0.46 -13.39
CA THR A 62 15.05 0.98 -12.03
C THR A 62 14.61 2.47 -11.99
N GLU A 63 14.41 3.11 -13.13
CA GLU A 63 13.95 4.49 -13.25
C GLU A 63 12.45 4.51 -13.55
N THR A 64 11.66 4.81 -12.51
CA THR A 64 10.24 5.13 -12.66
C THR A 64 10.12 6.50 -13.33
N SER A 65 9.70 6.54 -14.58
CA SER A 65 9.45 7.79 -15.35
C SER A 65 8.30 8.64 -14.79
N GLY A 66 7.68 8.24 -13.68
CA GLY A 66 6.57 8.95 -13.06
C GLY A 66 5.23 8.88 -13.80
N LEU A 67 5.20 8.24 -14.98
CA LEU A 67 3.96 8.02 -15.72
C LEU A 67 3.25 6.79 -15.17
N VAL A 68 2.10 7.02 -14.54
CA VAL A 68 1.23 5.98 -13.98
C VAL A 68 0.00 5.84 -14.87
N ARG A 69 -0.31 4.62 -15.28
CA ARG A 69 -1.54 4.28 -15.99
C ARG A 69 -2.45 3.47 -15.08
N ILE A 70 -3.70 3.90 -14.95
CA ILE A 70 -4.74 3.14 -14.23
C ILE A 70 -5.25 2.05 -15.18
N LEU A 71 -5.05 0.78 -14.80
CA LEU A 71 -5.54 -0.40 -15.53
C LEU A 71 -6.93 -0.80 -15.05
N LYS A 72 -7.17 -0.72 -13.74
CA LYS A 72 -8.48 -0.89 -13.09
C LYS A 72 -8.71 0.26 -12.13
N ASP A 73 -9.79 1.01 -12.36
CA ASP A 73 -10.26 2.06 -11.46
C ASP A 73 -11.18 1.47 -10.37
N LEU A 74 -11.58 2.32 -9.43
CA LEU A 74 -12.55 1.98 -8.39
C LEU A 74 -13.86 1.48 -9.01
N SER A 75 -14.45 0.48 -8.38
CA SER A 75 -15.71 -0.10 -8.80
C SER A 75 -16.91 0.74 -8.33
N SER A 76 -16.72 1.55 -7.29
CA SER A 76 -17.76 2.38 -6.68
C SER A 76 -17.30 3.83 -6.48
N SER A 77 -18.26 4.76 -6.38
CA SER A 77 -17.96 6.15 -6.04
C SER A 77 -17.49 6.28 -4.59
N ILE A 78 -16.43 7.05 -4.40
CA ILE A 78 -15.90 7.40 -3.07
C ILE A 78 -16.28 8.83 -2.64
N ALA A 79 -17.11 9.53 -3.42
CA ALA A 79 -17.50 10.89 -3.10
C ALA A 79 -18.21 10.98 -1.72
N GLY A 80 -17.72 11.86 -0.86
CA GLY A 80 -18.23 12.06 0.50
C GLY A 80 -17.89 10.94 1.49
N ARG A 81 -17.10 9.93 1.11
CA ARG A 81 -16.69 8.81 1.99
C ARG A 81 -15.34 9.05 2.66
N ASP A 82 -15.14 8.41 3.80
CA ASP A 82 -13.79 8.29 4.37
C ASP A 82 -13.06 7.17 3.66
N VAL A 83 -11.90 7.50 3.12
CA VAL A 83 -11.08 6.57 2.32
C VAL A 83 -9.71 6.38 2.95
N LEU A 84 -9.32 5.14 3.09
CA LEU A 84 -7.99 4.72 3.53
C LEU A 84 -7.30 3.96 2.40
N ILE A 85 -6.21 4.51 1.87
CA ILE A 85 -5.34 3.77 0.95
C ILE A 85 -4.49 2.81 1.77
N VAL A 86 -4.49 1.54 1.36
CA VAL A 86 -3.71 0.46 2.00
C VAL A 86 -2.61 0.03 1.06
N GLU A 87 -1.36 0.26 1.49
CA GLU A 87 -0.14 -0.03 0.72
C GLU A 87 0.77 -1.00 1.45
N ASP A 88 1.43 -1.88 0.69
CA ASP A 88 2.44 -2.79 1.22
C ASP A 88 3.74 -2.05 1.57
N ILE A 89 4.24 -1.23 0.66
CA ILE A 89 5.48 -0.46 0.83
C ILE A 89 5.39 0.90 0.16
N ILE A 90 5.88 1.93 0.85
CA ILE A 90 6.10 3.24 0.25
C ILE A 90 7.61 3.42 0.03
N ASP A 91 8.02 3.36 -1.24
CA ASP A 91 9.41 3.55 -1.68
C ASP A 91 9.61 5.01 -2.12
N THR A 92 9.72 5.31 -3.41
CA THR A 92 9.90 6.68 -3.92
C THR A 92 8.70 7.59 -3.65
N GLY A 93 7.53 7.03 -3.52
CA GLY A 93 6.27 7.73 -3.31
C GLY A 93 5.63 8.30 -4.59
N LEU A 94 6.27 8.19 -5.75
CA LEU A 94 5.77 8.79 -7.00
C LEU A 94 4.40 8.23 -7.41
N THR A 95 4.25 6.91 -7.42
CA THR A 95 2.98 6.25 -7.74
C THR A 95 1.87 6.65 -6.79
N LEU A 96 2.18 6.61 -5.48
CA LEU A 96 1.20 6.95 -4.45
C LEU A 96 0.81 8.44 -4.51
N ASN A 97 1.74 9.34 -4.79
CA ASN A 97 1.45 10.77 -4.98
C ASN A 97 0.51 11.02 -6.17
N TYR A 98 0.70 10.28 -7.28
CA TYR A 98 -0.22 10.32 -8.41
C TYR A 98 -1.63 9.85 -7.99
N LEU A 99 -1.71 8.70 -7.31
CA LEU A 99 -2.98 8.14 -6.82
C LEU A 99 -3.69 9.05 -5.85
N LEU A 100 -2.98 9.69 -4.92
CA LEU A 100 -3.54 10.66 -4.00
C LEU A 100 -4.22 11.83 -4.73
N ARG A 101 -3.56 12.37 -5.75
CA ARG A 101 -4.15 13.45 -6.57
C ARG A 101 -5.38 12.96 -7.34
N TYR A 102 -5.29 11.78 -7.93
CA TYR A 102 -6.38 11.17 -8.66
C TYR A 102 -7.61 10.92 -7.78
N LEU A 103 -7.42 10.31 -6.62
CA LEU A 103 -8.49 9.99 -5.69
C LEU A 103 -9.09 11.24 -5.02
N ARG A 104 -8.27 12.28 -4.74
CA ARG A 104 -8.79 13.58 -4.27
C ARG A 104 -9.73 14.23 -5.28
N GLY A 105 -9.45 14.07 -6.57
CA GLY A 105 -10.35 14.54 -7.65
C GLY A 105 -11.72 13.87 -7.68
N LYS A 106 -11.88 12.73 -6.99
CA LYS A 106 -13.17 12.03 -6.80
C LYS A 106 -13.96 12.51 -5.57
N ASN A 107 -13.49 13.57 -4.89
CA ASN A 107 -14.15 14.23 -3.76
C ASN A 107 -14.49 13.34 -2.55
N PRO A 108 -13.55 12.53 -2.01
CA PRO A 108 -13.77 11.84 -0.74
C PRO A 108 -13.90 12.86 0.41
N ARG A 109 -14.60 12.47 1.49
CA ARG A 109 -14.68 13.28 2.72
C ARG A 109 -13.32 13.38 3.41
N SER A 110 -12.60 12.26 3.47
CA SER A 110 -11.21 12.20 3.89
C SER A 110 -10.44 11.18 3.06
N LEU A 111 -9.12 11.40 2.94
CA LEU A 111 -8.22 10.48 2.26
C LEU A 111 -6.96 10.36 3.10
N ARG A 112 -6.73 9.18 3.67
CA ARG A 112 -5.59 8.85 4.53
C ARG A 112 -4.85 7.63 3.99
N ILE A 113 -3.65 7.38 4.52
CA ILE A 113 -2.75 6.31 4.08
C ILE A 113 -2.42 5.41 5.27
N CYS A 114 -2.56 4.09 5.05
CA CYS A 114 -2.01 3.04 5.88
C CYS A 114 -0.97 2.25 5.09
N ALA A 115 0.28 2.29 5.52
CA ALA A 115 1.37 1.55 4.89
C ALA A 115 1.95 0.51 5.85
N LEU A 116 2.19 -0.71 5.35
CA LEU A 116 2.86 -1.72 6.15
C LEU A 116 4.35 -1.38 6.30
N LEU A 117 5.01 -1.00 5.20
CA LEU A 117 6.41 -0.63 5.18
C LEU A 117 6.62 0.79 4.66
N ASP A 118 7.55 1.49 5.29
CA ASP A 118 8.07 2.78 4.83
C ASP A 118 9.58 2.69 4.61
N LYS A 119 10.05 3.12 3.43
CA LYS A 119 11.47 3.19 3.06
C LYS A 119 11.86 4.65 2.80
N PRO A 120 12.07 5.48 3.82
CA PRO A 120 12.27 6.91 3.67
C PRO A 120 13.54 7.28 2.90
N ALA A 121 14.59 6.42 2.93
CA ALA A 121 15.85 6.67 2.22
C ALA A 121 15.70 6.82 0.70
N ARG A 122 14.62 6.26 0.11
CA ARG A 122 14.34 6.34 -1.33
C ARG A 122 13.26 7.37 -1.69
N ARG A 123 12.77 8.12 -0.72
CA ARG A 123 11.66 9.05 -0.91
C ARG A 123 12.05 10.20 -1.83
N LEU A 124 11.28 10.40 -2.91
CA LEU A 124 11.44 11.50 -3.87
C LEU A 124 10.38 12.59 -3.72
N VAL A 125 9.23 12.25 -3.10
CA VAL A 125 8.13 13.17 -2.86
C VAL A 125 7.64 13.03 -1.43
N GLU A 126 7.29 14.14 -0.79
CA GLU A 126 6.76 14.11 0.56
C GLU A 126 5.38 13.45 0.58
N ILE A 127 5.22 12.45 1.45
CA ILE A 127 3.95 11.74 1.67
C ILE A 127 3.73 11.62 3.16
N LYS A 128 2.60 12.15 3.61
CA LYS A 128 2.14 11.94 4.98
C LYS A 128 1.53 10.54 5.10
N ILE A 129 2.15 9.69 5.90
CA ILE A 129 1.59 8.37 6.27
C ILE A 129 0.83 8.56 7.57
N ASP A 130 -0.46 8.22 7.58
CA ASP A 130 -1.33 8.40 8.75
C ASP A 130 -1.24 7.19 9.69
N TYR A 131 -1.05 6.00 9.13
CA TYR A 131 -0.92 4.74 9.87
C TYR A 131 0.27 3.96 9.30
N LEU A 132 1.27 3.73 10.14
CA LEU A 132 2.52 3.10 9.71
C LEU A 132 2.79 1.80 10.47
N GLY A 133 3.10 0.75 9.73
CA GLY A 133 3.57 -0.51 10.28
C GLY A 133 5.04 -0.43 10.73
N PHE A 134 5.95 -0.42 9.79
CA PHE A 134 7.38 -0.46 10.04
C PHE A 134 8.16 0.49 9.12
N THR A 135 9.18 1.14 9.67
CA THR A 135 10.21 1.79 8.86
C THR A 135 11.35 0.81 8.62
N ILE A 136 11.80 0.69 7.39
CA ILE A 136 12.87 -0.22 6.99
C ILE A 136 14.03 0.53 6.31
N PRO A 137 15.26 -0.02 6.38
CA PRO A 137 16.40 0.52 5.65
C PRO A 137 16.25 0.30 4.14
N ASP A 138 17.14 0.91 3.34
CA ASP A 138 17.15 0.72 1.88
C ASP A 138 17.70 -0.67 1.51
N GLN A 139 16.84 -1.67 1.62
CA GLN A 139 17.10 -3.05 1.25
C GLN A 139 16.00 -3.54 0.30
N PHE A 140 16.34 -4.47 -0.57
CA PHE A 140 15.37 -5.11 -1.44
C PHE A 140 14.64 -6.21 -0.67
N VAL A 141 13.35 -6.03 -0.44
CA VAL A 141 12.53 -6.94 0.36
C VAL A 141 11.49 -7.66 -0.50
N VAL A 142 11.21 -8.91 -0.16
CA VAL A 142 10.23 -9.78 -0.81
C VAL A 142 9.40 -10.53 0.23
N GLY A 143 8.27 -11.06 -0.21
CA GLY A 143 7.35 -11.83 0.63
C GLY A 143 6.20 -10.99 1.18
N TYR A 144 5.18 -11.65 1.69
CA TYR A 144 3.93 -11.07 2.17
C TYR A 144 3.31 -10.08 1.16
N GLY A 145 3.29 -10.51 -0.12
CA GLY A 145 2.80 -9.73 -1.26
C GLY A 145 3.89 -9.07 -2.11
N LEU A 146 5.01 -8.68 -1.51
CA LEU A 146 6.15 -8.09 -2.21
C LEU A 146 6.85 -9.12 -3.09
N ASP A 147 7.33 -8.70 -4.26
CA ASP A 147 7.89 -9.59 -5.26
C ASP A 147 9.27 -9.19 -5.79
N TYR A 148 9.87 -10.15 -6.49
CA TYR A 148 10.92 -9.95 -7.46
C TYR A 148 10.58 -10.75 -8.73
N GLY A 149 10.30 -10.04 -9.84
CA GLY A 149 9.93 -10.67 -11.10
C GLY A 149 8.65 -11.52 -11.02
N GLU A 150 7.64 -11.08 -10.26
CA GLU A 150 6.38 -11.78 -9.96
C GLU A 150 6.51 -12.99 -9.00
N PHE A 151 7.71 -13.32 -8.53
CA PHE A 151 7.94 -14.42 -7.57
C PHE A 151 8.01 -13.92 -6.13
N TYR A 152 7.91 -14.83 -5.18
CA TYR A 152 8.06 -14.63 -3.73
C TYR A 152 6.87 -13.98 -3.00
N ARG A 153 5.83 -13.49 -3.68
CA ARG A 153 4.65 -12.89 -3.04
C ARG A 153 3.97 -13.82 -2.03
N ASN A 154 4.09 -15.13 -2.23
CA ASN A 154 3.46 -16.17 -1.41
C ASN A 154 4.20 -16.49 -0.09
N LEU A 155 5.38 -15.93 0.14
CA LEU A 155 6.09 -16.15 1.40
C LEU A 155 5.30 -15.53 2.57
N PRO A 156 5.11 -16.25 3.70
CA PRO A 156 4.32 -15.76 4.83
C PRO A 156 5.08 -14.77 5.73
N PHE A 157 6.23 -14.32 5.30
CA PHE A 157 7.10 -13.36 5.97
C PHE A 157 7.70 -12.39 4.95
N ILE A 158 8.26 -11.28 5.44
CA ILE A 158 9.06 -10.36 4.64
C ILE A 158 10.53 -10.66 4.91
N GLY A 159 11.30 -10.86 3.85
CA GLY A 159 12.74 -11.13 3.91
C GLY A 159 13.52 -10.22 2.97
N VAL A 160 14.80 -10.03 3.28
CA VAL A 160 15.73 -9.32 2.39
C VAL A 160 16.20 -10.26 1.29
N LEU A 161 16.04 -9.85 0.04
CA LEU A 161 16.55 -10.60 -1.10
C LEU A 161 18.07 -10.42 -1.18
N ARG A 162 18.79 -11.52 -1.35
CA ARG A 162 20.25 -11.47 -1.45
C ARG A 162 20.68 -10.72 -2.72
N PRO A 163 21.69 -9.84 -2.67
CA PRO A 163 22.15 -9.08 -3.84
C PRO A 163 22.48 -9.95 -5.04
N GLU A 164 23.05 -11.15 -4.82
CA GLU A 164 23.42 -12.07 -5.89
C GLU A 164 22.24 -12.53 -6.75
N VAL A 165 21.01 -12.36 -6.28
CA VAL A 165 19.80 -12.75 -7.00
C VAL A 165 19.38 -11.69 -8.01
N TYR A 166 19.55 -10.40 -7.70
CA TYR A 166 19.08 -9.29 -8.56
C TYR A 166 20.21 -8.51 -9.26
N GLU A 167 21.47 -8.66 -8.83
CA GLU A 167 22.64 -8.03 -9.47
C GLU A 167 23.21 -8.83 -10.66
N ARG A 168 22.74 -10.05 -10.89
CA ARG A 168 23.21 -10.94 -11.97
C ARG A 168 22.51 -10.75 -13.32
N ARG A 169 22.03 -9.52 -13.64
CA ARG A 169 21.46 -9.25 -14.97
C ARG A 169 22.21 -8.13 -15.66
#